data_410362d29a217c991818789373464f35
#
_entry.id   410362d29a217c991818789373464f35
#
_cell.length_a   1.000
_cell.length_b   1.000
_cell.length_c   1.000
_cell.angle_alpha   90.00
_cell.angle_beta   90.00
_cell.angle_gamma   90.00
#
_symmetry.space_group_name_H-M   'P 1'
#
loop_
_entity.id
_entity.type
_entity.pdbx_description
1 polymer ?
#
loop_
_entity_poly.entity_id
_entity_poly.type
_entity_poly.pdbx_seq_one_letter_code
_entity_poly.pdbx_strand_id
1 'polypeptide(L)' 'METQIQKEKIKAYLESGKTITSLEALDIFKCFRLASRISELKQEGYPVTKQMIQLNSGKYVAEYFKQV' A
#
# COMPACT_ATOMS: atom_id res chain seq x y z
N MET A 1 -5.10 -12.48 -11.95
CA MET A 1 -4.23 -13.40 -11.29
C MET A 1 -3.07 -12.74 -10.60
N GLU A 2 -2.12 -12.17 -11.33
CA GLU A 2 -1.04 -11.42 -10.69
C GLU A 2 -1.58 -10.29 -9.82
N THR A 3 -2.62 -9.62 -10.30
CA THR A 3 -3.26 -8.54 -9.57
C THR A 3 -3.77 -9.01 -8.21
N GLN A 4 -4.43 -10.17 -8.18
CA GLN A 4 -4.96 -10.71 -6.94
C GLN A 4 -3.85 -11.16 -6.01
N ILE A 5 -2.78 -11.74 -6.55
CA ILE A 5 -1.62 -12.15 -5.76
C ILE A 5 -0.96 -10.93 -5.14
N GLN A 6 -0.81 -9.86 -5.93
CA GLN A 6 -0.25 -8.61 -5.40
C GLN A 6 -1.10 -8.03 -4.28
N LYS A 7 -2.41 -8.04 -4.47
CA LYS A 7 -3.33 -7.52 -3.48
C LYS A 7 -3.22 -8.29 -2.16
N GLU A 8 -3.15 -9.61 -2.24
CA GLU A 8 -3.01 -10.45 -1.06
C GLU A 8 -1.68 -10.23 -0.35
N LYS A 9 -0.61 -10.09 -1.11
CA LYS A 9 0.71 -9.82 -0.53
C LYS A 9 0.75 -8.47 0.17
N ILE A 10 0.15 -7.47 -0.44
CA ILE A 10 0.07 -6.14 0.16
C ILE A 10 -0.76 -6.20 1.44
N LYS A 11 -1.88 -6.90 1.41
CA LYS A 11 -2.73 -7.07 2.57
C LYS A 11 -1.96 -7.72 3.73
N ALA A 12 -1.24 -8.80 3.44
CA ALA A 12 -0.45 -9.49 4.45
C ALA A 12 0.64 -8.57 5.02
N TYR A 13 1.24 -7.76 4.17
CA TYR A 13 2.26 -6.80 4.59
C TYR A 13 1.68 -5.80 5.58
N LEU A 14 0.49 -5.27 5.27
CA LEU A 14 -0.20 -4.32 6.15
C LEU A 14 -0.69 -4.99 7.43
N GLU A 15 -1.11 -6.25 7.35
CA GLU A 15 -1.55 -7.01 8.51
C GLU A 15 -0.43 -7.19 9.53
N SER A 16 0.82 -7.21 9.08
CA SER A 16 1.96 -7.34 9.96
C SER A 16 2.30 -6.03 10.70
N GLY A 17 1.50 -4.99 10.50
CA GLY A 17 1.71 -3.70 11.15
C GLY A 17 2.65 -2.76 10.41
N LYS A 18 2.99 -3.10 9.18
CA LYS A 18 3.89 -2.29 8.38
C LYS A 18 3.14 -1.28 7.54
N THR A 19 3.85 -0.25 7.12
CA THR A 19 3.33 0.76 6.20
C THR A 19 3.97 0.57 4.83
N ILE A 20 3.30 1.03 3.78
CA ILE A 20 3.82 0.86 2.43
C ILE A 20 3.59 2.12 1.59
N THR A 21 4.63 2.52 0.85
CA THR A 21 4.55 3.60 -0.13
C THR A 21 4.57 3.01 -1.52
N SER A 22 4.26 3.85 -2.53
CA SER A 22 4.32 3.40 -3.93
C SER A 22 5.69 2.90 -4.31
N LEU A 23 6.75 3.55 -3.83
CA LEU A 23 8.12 3.13 -4.13
C LEU A 23 8.43 1.77 -3.50
N GLU A 24 7.99 1.55 -2.27
CA GLU A 24 8.17 0.27 -1.61
C GLU A 24 7.40 -0.83 -2.31
N ALA A 25 6.17 -0.53 -2.75
CA ALA A 25 5.37 -1.51 -3.47
C ALA A 25 6.05 -1.91 -4.78
N LEU A 26 6.63 -0.96 -5.48
CA LEU A 26 7.36 -1.24 -6.71
C LEU A 26 8.58 -2.09 -6.44
N ASP A 27 9.33 -1.76 -5.40
CA ASP A 27 10.57 -2.44 -5.05
C ASP A 27 10.31 -3.86 -4.54
N ILE A 28 9.37 -4.02 -3.63
CA ILE A 28 9.12 -5.29 -2.94
C ILE A 28 8.21 -6.20 -3.77
N PHE A 29 7.13 -5.66 -4.30
CA PHE A 29 6.08 -6.44 -4.97
C PHE A 29 6.02 -6.23 -6.47
N LYS A 30 6.86 -5.37 -7.03
CA LYS A 30 6.84 -5.00 -8.44
C LYS A 30 5.45 -4.46 -8.84
N CYS A 31 4.78 -3.79 -7.92
CA CYS A 31 3.44 -3.26 -8.13
C CYS A 31 3.53 -1.80 -8.56
N PHE A 32 3.15 -1.52 -9.81
CA PHE A 32 3.17 -0.15 -10.35
C PHE A 32 1.94 0.66 -9.96
N ARG A 33 0.89 -0.02 -9.49
CA ARG A 33 -0.41 0.61 -9.24
C ARG A 33 -0.89 0.33 -7.82
N LEU A 34 -0.09 0.74 -6.86
CA LEU A 34 -0.43 0.51 -5.46
C LEU A 34 -1.78 1.12 -5.09
N ALA A 35 -2.07 2.34 -5.58
CA ALA A 35 -3.34 3.00 -5.26
C ALA A 35 -4.55 2.16 -5.70
N SER A 36 -4.43 1.50 -6.86
CA SER A 36 -5.51 0.62 -7.34
C SER A 36 -5.69 -0.58 -6.44
N ARG A 37 -4.59 -1.19 -5.99
CA ARG A 37 -4.66 -2.33 -5.06
C ARG A 37 -5.28 -1.92 -3.75
N ILE A 38 -4.89 -0.75 -3.26
CA ILE A 38 -5.45 -0.22 -2.01
C ILE A 38 -6.94 0.06 -2.15
N SER A 39 -7.35 0.64 -3.30
CA SER A 39 -8.76 0.89 -3.58
C SER A 39 -9.58 -0.40 -3.55
N GLU A 40 -9.05 -1.46 -4.16
CA GLU A 40 -9.70 -2.76 -4.16
C GLU A 40 -9.87 -3.31 -2.75
N LEU A 41 -8.84 -3.17 -1.93
CA LEU A 41 -8.91 -3.62 -0.53
C LEU A 41 -9.97 -2.85 0.24
N LYS A 42 -10.07 -1.55 0.03
CA LYS A 42 -11.10 -0.74 0.66
C LYS A 42 -12.50 -1.17 0.26
N GLN A 43 -12.68 -1.48 -1.02
CA GLN A 43 -13.97 -1.95 -1.53
C GLN A 43 -14.38 -3.27 -0.90
N GLU A 44 -13.42 -4.08 -0.50
CA GLU A 44 -13.67 -5.35 0.19
C GLU A 44 -13.91 -5.17 1.68
N GLY A 45 -13.87 -3.93 2.16
CA GLY A 45 -14.07 -3.64 3.58
C GLY A 45 -12.83 -3.67 4.43
N TYR A 46 -11.65 -3.79 3.82
CA TYR A 46 -10.40 -3.80 4.56
C TYR A 46 -10.06 -2.39 5.06
N PRO A 47 -9.76 -2.22 6.36
CA PRO A 47 -9.54 -0.88 6.93
C PRO A 47 -8.15 -0.33 6.63
N VAL A 48 -7.99 0.22 5.44
CA VAL A 48 -6.75 0.86 5.01
C VAL A 48 -6.92 2.36 5.03
N THR A 49 -5.93 3.06 5.53
CA THR A 49 -5.89 4.51 5.48
C THR A 49 -4.55 4.96 4.92
N LYS A 50 -4.42 6.25 4.65
CA LYS A 50 -3.17 6.79 4.15
C LYS A 50 -2.81 8.07 4.86
N GLN A 51 -1.52 8.37 4.91
CA GLN A 51 -1.02 9.65 5.38
C GLN A 51 0.05 10.12 4.42
N MET A 52 0.21 11.44 4.34
CA MET A 52 1.27 12.02 3.51
C MET A 52 2.52 12.17 4.37
N ILE A 53 3.63 11.68 3.85
CA ILE A 53 4.92 11.82 4.52
C ILE A 53 5.86 12.62 3.62
N GLN A 54 6.78 13.33 4.23
CA GLN A 54 7.77 14.12 3.49
C GLN A 54 9.09 13.36 3.45
N LEU A 55 9.63 13.21 2.24
CA LEU A 55 10.93 12.57 2.05
C LEU A 55 12.05 13.59 2.30
N ASN A 56 13.27 13.09 2.46
CA ASN A 56 14.44 13.94 2.63
C ASN A 56 14.65 14.92 1.47
N SER A 57 14.14 14.54 0.28
CA SER A 57 14.21 15.41 -0.90
C SER A 57 13.20 16.55 -0.87
N GLY A 58 12.32 16.59 0.13
CA GLY A 58 11.27 17.58 0.22
C GLY A 58 9.97 17.20 -0.45
N LYS A 59 9.95 16.10 -1.16
CA LYS A 59 8.73 15.63 -1.83
C LYS A 59 7.83 14.89 -0.85
N TYR A 60 6.52 14.94 -1.10
CA TYR A 60 5.54 14.21 -0.31
C TYR A 60 5.09 12.98 -1.05
N VAL A 61 4.92 11.88 -0.31
CA VAL A 61 4.39 10.63 -0.86
C VAL A 61 3.31 10.11 0.08
N ALA A 62 2.37 9.35 -0.49
CA ALA A 62 1.32 8.70 0.30
C ALA A 62 1.86 7.40 0.88
N GLU A 63 1.64 7.22 2.17
CA GLU A 63 2.00 5.99 2.87
C GLU A 63 0.72 5.34 3.35
N TYR A 64 0.53 4.09 3.00
CA TYR A 64 -0.68 3.35 3.35
C TYR A 64 -0.42 2.40 4.50
N PHE A 65 -1.41 2.24 5.36
CA PHE A 65 -1.29 1.35 6.50
C PHE A 65 -2.67 0.88 6.95
N LYS A 66 -2.70 -0.21 7.68
CA LYS A 66 -3.95 -0.73 8.22
C LYS A 66 -4.36 0.12 9.41
N GLN A 67 -5.59 0.60 9.38
CA GLN A 67 -6.14 1.38 10.48
C GLN A 67 -6.47 0.43 11.63
N VAL A 68 -6.00 0.77 12.82
CA VAL A 68 -6.22 -0.05 14.00
C VAL A 68 -7.48 0.38 14.73
#